data_d1be618c41f063f048a0bd4c40b95232
#
_entry.id   d1be618c41f063f048a0bd4c40b95232
#
_cell.length_a   1.000
_cell.length_b   1.000
_cell.length_c   1.000
_cell.angle_alpha   90.00
_cell.angle_beta   90.00
_cell.angle_gamma   90.00
#
_symmetry.space_group_name_H-M   'P 1'
#
loop_
_entity.id
_entity.type
_entity.pdbx_description
1 polymer ?
#
loop_
_entity_poly.entity_id
_entity_poly.type
_entity_poly.pdbx_seq_one_letter_code
_entity_poly.pdbx_strand_id
1 'polypeptide(L)'
;MLPKGGEVSLNGSQTPREASHYRLASTRDGSPAPVPDIPGWTHFGKQAEEAGIESLLVSFSKYEPDPILVSAALGQTTTKLKFIAAYRSGLMKPTTFVQQINTASAFMPGRLALNIVAGSSTAEQKGYGDFLAHDERYARAEEFLEVCHSFWRDADDVNFDGKYYRVDQGKLHTPLFVDERRAPEIYISGHSAQAEQLAVTKGTCLLRVADTVEALKPAVARVRERGIEVCLRMCVISRPTRSEAIAAAESLLPNDDMGQYERSIAVKNDSQMYREASEVGDNWLSPLLWKGFVRYYGPVWTTLVGSFDDVAGALLEYKQIGVTQFIMSGWPELDEVKLFGSEVVPRVRRAEARV
;
A
#
# COMPACT_ATOMS: atom_id res chain seq x y z
N MET A 1 -3.78 5.32 3.66
CA MET A 1 -2.90 4.32 4.31
C MET A 1 -3.07 4.48 5.82
N LEU A 2 -3.06 3.39 6.59
CA LEU A 2 -3.08 3.48 8.05
C LEU A 2 -1.82 4.23 8.52
N PRO A 3 -1.92 5.18 9.46
CA PRO A 3 -0.76 5.87 10.04
C PRO A 3 0.25 4.87 10.59
N LYS A 4 1.52 5.12 10.37
CA LYS A 4 2.59 4.24 10.86
C LYS A 4 2.77 4.47 12.35
N GLY A 5 2.71 3.39 13.13
CA GLY A 5 2.70 3.38 14.58
C GLY A 5 3.69 4.29 15.28
N GLY A 6 3.29 4.81 16.38
CA GLY A 6 3.74 5.88 17.21
C GLY A 6 2.51 6.67 17.59
N GLU A 7 2.54 7.45 18.60
CA GLU A 7 1.40 8.30 18.96
C GLU A 7 0.88 8.98 17.70
N VAL A 8 -0.26 8.50 17.20
CA VAL A 8 -1.09 9.33 16.35
C VAL A 8 -1.47 10.48 17.26
N SER A 9 -0.68 11.53 17.24
CA SER A 9 -0.98 12.72 18.01
C SER A 9 -2.37 13.15 17.58
N LEU A 10 -3.33 12.97 18.44
CA LEU A 10 -4.68 13.51 18.25
C LEU A 10 -4.64 15.03 18.06
N ASN A 11 -3.48 15.65 18.29
CA ASN A 11 -3.18 17.06 18.15
C ASN A 11 -2.50 17.43 16.81
N GLY A 12 -2.42 16.53 15.86
CA GLY A 12 -2.28 16.91 14.45
C GLY A 12 -0.91 17.38 13.98
N SER A 13 0.22 17.01 14.58
CA SER A 13 1.53 17.57 14.17
C SER A 13 2.64 16.53 13.94
N GLN A 14 2.34 15.41 13.29
CA GLN A 14 3.44 14.57 12.81
C GLN A 14 3.81 14.95 11.38
N THR A 15 5.00 15.51 11.22
CA THR A 15 5.63 15.68 9.92
C THR A 15 6.09 14.32 9.37
N PRO A 16 6.27 14.16 8.05
CA PRO A 16 6.90 12.96 7.49
C PRO A 16 8.24 12.61 8.16
N ARG A 17 8.97 13.62 8.62
CA ARG A 17 10.23 13.49 9.36
C ARG A 17 10.01 12.85 10.72
N GLU A 18 9.04 13.30 11.50
CA GLU A 18 8.74 12.75 12.82
C GLU A 18 8.32 11.29 12.72
N ALA A 19 7.47 10.93 11.76
CA ALA A 19 7.12 9.55 11.48
C ALA A 19 8.34 8.70 11.06
N SER A 20 9.29 9.27 10.31
CA SER A 20 10.52 8.59 9.92
C SER A 20 11.56 8.54 11.03
N HIS A 21 11.69 9.59 11.82
CA HIS A 21 12.58 9.64 13.00
C HIS A 21 12.11 8.72 14.11
N TYR A 22 10.82 8.60 14.29
CA TYR A 22 10.26 7.65 15.25
C TYR A 22 10.68 6.21 14.92
N ARG A 23 10.67 5.81 13.64
CA ARG A 23 11.22 4.53 13.20
C ARG A 23 12.70 4.37 13.49
N LEU A 24 13.49 5.44 13.37
CA LEU A 24 14.93 5.42 13.57
C LEU A 24 15.31 5.59 15.04
N ALA A 25 14.60 6.42 15.77
CA ALA A 25 14.84 6.66 17.20
C ALA A 25 14.56 5.41 18.04
N SER A 26 13.47 4.70 17.77
CA SER A 26 13.13 3.46 18.46
C SER A 26 14.16 2.34 18.28
N THR A 27 15.06 2.48 17.30
CA THR A 27 16.13 1.50 17.03
C THR A 27 17.52 1.98 17.44
N ARG A 28 17.73 3.29 17.66
CA ARG A 28 19.04 3.87 17.95
C ARG A 28 19.34 4.07 19.43
N ASP A 29 18.34 4.38 20.22
CA ASP A 29 18.49 4.67 21.66
C ASP A 29 18.10 3.51 22.58
N GLY A 30 17.76 2.33 21.99
CA GLY A 30 17.34 1.16 22.75
C GLY A 30 15.95 1.29 23.40
N SER A 31 15.17 2.32 23.03
CA SER A 31 13.80 2.43 23.49
C SER A 31 12.95 1.26 22.95
N PRO A 32 11.94 0.80 23.69
CA PRO A 32 11.07 -0.28 23.22
C PRO A 32 10.39 0.13 21.92
N ALA A 33 10.28 -0.85 21.00
CA ALA A 33 9.48 -0.66 19.78
C ALA A 33 8.07 -0.15 20.15
N PRO A 34 7.51 0.76 19.35
CA PRO A 34 6.19 1.31 19.65
C PRO A 34 5.17 0.19 19.81
N VAL A 35 4.48 0.21 20.91
CA VAL A 35 3.28 -0.63 21.11
C VAL A 35 2.25 -0.16 20.08
N PRO A 36 1.53 -1.09 19.40
CA PRO A 36 0.46 -0.70 18.50
C PRO A 36 -0.52 0.25 19.18
N ASP A 37 -0.69 1.46 18.65
CA ASP A 37 -1.69 2.43 19.16
C ASP A 37 -3.07 2.09 18.59
N ILE A 38 -3.68 1.02 19.09
CA ILE A 38 -5.00 0.56 18.65
C ILE A 38 -6.09 1.63 18.85
N PRO A 39 -6.15 2.38 19.97
CA PRO A 39 -7.09 3.49 20.11
C PRO A 39 -6.93 4.58 19.06
N GLY A 40 -5.72 5.06 18.80
CA GLY A 40 -5.45 6.07 17.79
C GLY A 40 -5.76 5.57 16.36
N TRP A 41 -5.38 4.36 16.03
CA TRP A 41 -5.72 3.74 14.74
C TRP A 41 -7.23 3.50 14.58
N THR A 42 -7.93 3.12 15.65
CA THR A 42 -9.39 3.02 15.66
C THR A 42 -10.03 4.38 15.39
N HIS A 43 -9.54 5.43 16.03
CA HIS A 43 -10.02 6.79 15.78
C HIS A 43 -9.79 7.21 14.32
N PHE A 44 -8.58 6.99 13.80
CA PHE A 44 -8.27 7.27 12.40
C PHE A 44 -9.15 6.48 11.43
N GLY A 45 -9.35 5.18 11.67
CA GLY A 45 -10.19 4.32 10.84
C GLY A 45 -11.63 4.82 10.77
N LYS A 46 -12.21 5.22 11.90
CA LYS A 46 -13.56 5.81 11.97
C LYS A 46 -13.63 7.14 11.21
N GLN A 47 -12.65 8.02 11.38
CA GLN A 47 -12.60 9.29 10.65
C GLN A 47 -12.42 9.08 9.14
N ALA A 48 -11.64 8.09 8.73
CA ALA A 48 -11.51 7.72 7.32
C ALA A 48 -12.85 7.20 6.75
N GLU A 49 -13.56 6.34 7.50
CA GLU A 49 -14.89 5.84 7.11
C GLU A 49 -15.91 6.98 6.98
N GLU A 50 -15.94 7.90 7.93
CA GLU A 50 -16.78 9.11 7.91
C GLU A 50 -16.44 10.03 6.74
N ALA A 51 -15.17 10.15 6.38
CA ALA A 51 -14.67 10.92 5.24
C ALA A 51 -14.96 10.24 3.88
N GLY A 52 -15.63 9.08 3.84
CA GLY A 52 -15.96 8.34 2.62
C GLY A 52 -14.80 7.59 2.01
N ILE A 53 -13.74 7.33 2.78
CA ILE A 53 -12.63 6.45 2.36
C ILE A 53 -13.13 4.99 2.42
N GLU A 54 -12.90 4.27 1.33
CA GLU A 54 -13.42 2.89 1.18
C GLU A 54 -12.47 1.84 1.76
N SER A 55 -11.15 2.12 1.78
CA SER A 55 -10.16 1.15 2.26
C SER A 55 -8.92 1.80 2.87
N LEU A 56 -8.26 1.07 3.78
CA LEU A 56 -6.94 1.42 4.32
C LEU A 56 -5.91 0.34 4.01
N LEU A 57 -4.77 0.73 3.44
CA LEU A 57 -3.61 -0.13 3.33
C LEU A 57 -2.91 -0.21 4.69
N VAL A 58 -2.79 -1.43 5.23
CA VAL A 58 -1.98 -1.74 6.41
C VAL A 58 -0.66 -2.32 5.93
N SER A 59 0.40 -1.54 6.07
CA SER A 59 1.72 -1.87 5.52
C SER A 59 2.44 -2.96 6.32
N PHE A 60 3.43 -3.61 5.68
CA PHE A 60 4.29 -4.61 6.28
C PHE A 60 5.74 -4.16 6.26
N SER A 61 6.38 -4.10 7.41
CA SER A 61 7.83 -3.96 7.56
C SER A 61 8.26 -4.46 8.94
N LYS A 62 9.57 -4.63 9.13
CA LYS A 62 10.14 -5.00 10.44
C LYS A 62 9.90 -3.96 11.55
N TYR A 63 9.40 -2.80 11.21
CA TYR A 63 9.09 -1.70 12.14
C TYR A 63 7.59 -1.58 12.43
N GLU A 64 6.77 -2.41 11.82
CA GLU A 64 5.31 -2.33 11.90
C GLU A 64 4.74 -3.61 12.48
N PRO A 65 3.64 -3.53 13.24
CA PRO A 65 2.91 -4.72 13.69
C PRO A 65 2.39 -5.55 12.53
N ASP A 66 2.03 -6.80 12.79
CA ASP A 66 1.45 -7.70 11.80
C ASP A 66 0.17 -7.10 11.20
N PRO A 67 0.11 -6.89 9.87
CA PRO A 67 -1.00 -6.20 9.23
C PRO A 67 -2.31 -6.99 9.24
N ILE A 68 -2.26 -8.32 9.29
CA ILE A 68 -3.48 -9.15 9.34
C ILE A 68 -4.14 -9.02 10.71
N LEU A 69 -3.34 -9.09 11.78
CA LEU A 69 -3.84 -8.92 13.15
C LEU A 69 -4.37 -7.50 13.40
N VAL A 70 -3.65 -6.48 12.92
CA VAL A 70 -4.11 -5.08 13.00
C VAL A 70 -5.40 -4.90 12.21
N SER A 71 -5.51 -5.43 11.00
CA SER A 71 -6.73 -5.37 10.19
C SER A 71 -7.91 -6.03 10.90
N ALA A 72 -7.70 -7.20 11.50
CA ALA A 72 -8.74 -7.90 12.25
C ALA A 72 -9.22 -7.09 13.46
N ALA A 73 -8.29 -6.48 14.22
CA ALA A 73 -8.64 -5.63 15.37
C ALA A 73 -9.44 -4.40 14.94
N LEU A 74 -9.01 -3.68 13.90
CA LEU A 74 -9.68 -2.48 13.40
C LEU A 74 -11.00 -2.79 12.69
N GLY A 75 -11.09 -3.95 12.04
CA GLY A 75 -12.30 -4.45 11.42
C GLY A 75 -13.48 -4.59 12.39
N GLN A 76 -13.20 -4.83 13.68
CA GLN A 76 -14.22 -4.88 14.73
C GLN A 76 -14.73 -3.50 15.17
N THR A 77 -14.00 -2.43 14.84
CA THR A 77 -14.31 -1.06 15.29
C THR A 77 -14.88 -0.18 14.19
N THR A 78 -14.91 -0.68 12.96
CA THR A 78 -15.44 -0.03 11.75
C THR A 78 -16.55 -0.87 11.12
N THR A 79 -17.39 -0.29 10.28
CA THR A 79 -18.57 -0.97 9.72
C THR A 79 -18.48 -1.26 8.23
N LYS A 80 -17.86 -0.39 7.44
CA LYS A 80 -17.78 -0.45 5.98
C LYS A 80 -16.34 -0.47 5.46
N LEU A 81 -15.41 0.09 6.25
CA LEU A 81 -14.03 0.27 5.86
C LEU A 81 -13.36 -1.09 5.58
N LYS A 82 -12.80 -1.23 4.39
CA LYS A 82 -11.97 -2.40 4.00
C LYS A 82 -10.53 -2.21 4.47
N PHE A 83 -9.85 -3.31 4.70
CA PHE A 83 -8.43 -3.33 5.06
C PHE A 83 -7.65 -4.13 4.01
N ILE A 84 -6.63 -3.50 3.43
CA ILE A 84 -5.71 -4.13 2.49
C ILE A 84 -4.46 -4.51 3.30
N ALA A 85 -4.39 -5.74 3.78
CA ALA A 85 -3.27 -6.22 4.59
C ALA A 85 -2.08 -6.59 3.69
N ALA A 86 -0.94 -5.90 3.86
CA ALA A 86 0.27 -6.23 3.14
C ALA A 86 0.90 -7.52 3.70
N TYR A 87 1.39 -8.38 2.80
CA TYR A 87 1.98 -9.65 3.20
C TYR A 87 3.11 -10.09 2.24
N ARG A 88 4.11 -10.80 2.76
CA ARG A 88 5.19 -11.42 1.98
C ARG A 88 5.01 -12.93 1.89
N SER A 89 4.90 -13.44 0.68
CA SER A 89 4.63 -14.86 0.38
C SER A 89 5.62 -15.88 0.96
N GLY A 90 6.79 -15.44 1.46
CA GLY A 90 7.81 -16.33 2.02
C GLY A 90 7.76 -16.56 3.53
N LEU A 91 6.89 -15.84 4.26
CA LEU A 91 6.95 -15.80 5.72
C LEU A 91 6.23 -16.97 6.40
N MET A 92 5.21 -17.54 5.75
CA MET A 92 4.56 -18.78 6.24
C MET A 92 4.15 -19.70 5.09
N LYS A 93 3.76 -20.91 5.42
CA LYS A 93 3.23 -21.86 4.44
C LYS A 93 1.85 -21.42 3.95
N PRO A 94 1.51 -21.63 2.66
CA PRO A 94 0.26 -21.13 2.09
C PRO A 94 -0.98 -21.69 2.81
N THR A 95 -0.99 -22.97 3.21
CA THR A 95 -2.11 -23.56 3.97
C THR A 95 -2.39 -22.82 5.29
N THR A 96 -1.33 -22.52 6.07
CA THR A 96 -1.44 -21.76 7.32
C THR A 96 -1.90 -20.34 7.05
N PHE A 97 -1.39 -19.71 5.97
CA PHE A 97 -1.80 -18.38 5.56
C PHE A 97 -3.29 -18.35 5.20
N VAL A 98 -3.78 -19.28 4.39
CA VAL A 98 -5.21 -19.38 4.05
C VAL A 98 -6.07 -19.56 5.30
N GLN A 99 -5.67 -20.43 6.24
CA GLN A 99 -6.39 -20.62 7.50
C GLN A 99 -6.46 -19.30 8.30
N GLN A 100 -5.36 -18.55 8.36
CA GLN A 100 -5.29 -17.25 9.03
C GLN A 100 -6.20 -16.22 8.35
N ILE A 101 -6.18 -16.13 7.02
CA ILE A 101 -7.03 -15.21 6.25
C ILE A 101 -8.50 -15.57 6.40
N ASN A 102 -8.86 -16.85 6.32
CA ASN A 102 -10.22 -17.31 6.54
C ASN A 102 -10.72 -16.89 7.94
N THR A 103 -9.89 -17.11 8.96
CA THR A 103 -10.21 -16.69 10.33
C THR A 103 -10.34 -15.17 10.45
N ALA A 104 -9.38 -14.40 9.90
CA ALA A 104 -9.41 -12.95 9.95
C ALA A 104 -10.63 -12.37 9.20
N SER A 105 -11.06 -13.01 8.11
CA SER A 105 -12.24 -12.58 7.34
C SER A 105 -13.55 -12.66 8.16
N ALA A 106 -13.63 -13.57 9.13
CA ALA A 106 -14.80 -13.66 10.03
C ALA A 106 -14.99 -12.42 10.92
N PHE A 107 -13.89 -11.70 11.22
CA PHE A 107 -13.96 -10.46 12.00
C PHE A 107 -14.48 -9.26 11.19
N MET A 108 -14.38 -9.33 9.86
CA MET A 108 -14.75 -8.24 8.93
C MET A 108 -15.22 -8.81 7.59
N PRO A 109 -16.39 -9.49 7.55
CA PRO A 109 -16.89 -10.16 6.34
C PRO A 109 -16.90 -9.21 5.12
N GLY A 110 -16.30 -9.67 4.00
CA GLY A 110 -16.20 -8.91 2.74
C GLY A 110 -15.22 -7.72 2.76
N ARG A 111 -14.56 -7.44 3.89
CA ARG A 111 -13.74 -6.22 4.07
C ARG A 111 -12.23 -6.46 4.21
N LEU A 112 -11.76 -7.69 4.02
CA LEU A 112 -10.34 -8.02 3.99
C LEU A 112 -9.87 -8.20 2.55
N ALA A 113 -8.85 -7.46 2.18
CA ALA A 113 -8.07 -7.63 0.95
C ALA A 113 -6.60 -7.85 1.29
N LEU A 114 -5.84 -8.36 0.35
CA LEU A 114 -4.42 -8.69 0.54
C LEU A 114 -3.57 -7.87 -0.41
N ASN A 115 -2.43 -7.37 0.04
CA ASN A 115 -1.40 -6.81 -0.81
C ASN A 115 -0.15 -7.68 -0.75
N ILE A 116 0.05 -8.52 -1.75
CA ILE A 116 1.20 -9.42 -1.82
C ILE A 116 2.40 -8.67 -2.37
N VAL A 117 3.48 -8.65 -1.59
CA VAL A 117 4.72 -7.96 -1.92
C VAL A 117 5.89 -8.95 -1.97
N ALA A 118 6.72 -8.87 -3.01
CA ALA A 118 7.93 -9.69 -3.11
C ALA A 118 9.05 -9.19 -2.18
N GLY A 119 8.93 -7.96 -1.68
CA GLY A 119 9.92 -7.29 -0.84
C GLY A 119 11.03 -6.60 -1.65
N SER A 120 11.41 -5.40 -1.21
CA SER A 120 12.38 -4.54 -1.91
C SER A 120 13.76 -4.49 -1.24
N SER A 121 13.85 -4.75 0.06
CA SER A 121 15.11 -4.67 0.81
C SER A 121 15.69 -6.07 1.07
N THR A 122 16.80 -6.39 0.41
CA THR A 122 17.54 -7.65 0.63
C THR A 122 17.94 -7.83 2.09
N ALA A 123 18.36 -6.75 2.76
CA ALA A 123 18.75 -6.82 4.18
C ALA A 123 17.55 -7.17 5.09
N GLU A 124 16.38 -6.62 4.80
CA GLU A 124 15.16 -6.92 5.54
C GLU A 124 14.69 -8.35 5.26
N GLN A 125 14.76 -8.82 4.01
CA GLN A 125 14.43 -10.20 3.65
C GLN A 125 15.29 -11.20 4.42
N LYS A 126 16.61 -10.99 4.43
CA LYS A 126 17.55 -11.83 5.21
C LYS A 126 17.22 -11.83 6.71
N GLY A 127 16.78 -10.70 7.25
CA GLY A 127 16.32 -10.59 8.65
C GLY A 127 15.09 -11.44 8.97
N TYR A 128 14.27 -11.75 7.96
CA TYR A 128 13.15 -12.70 8.06
C TYR A 128 13.50 -14.13 7.62
N GLY A 129 14.78 -14.42 7.36
CA GLY A 129 15.22 -15.76 6.92
C GLY A 129 14.97 -16.04 5.44
N ASP A 130 14.69 -15.00 4.63
CA ASP A 130 14.48 -15.13 3.20
C ASP A 130 15.75 -14.70 2.43
N PHE A 131 16.39 -15.67 1.77
CA PHE A 131 17.64 -15.50 1.04
C PHE A 131 17.48 -15.61 -0.48
N LEU A 132 16.24 -15.72 -0.98
CA LEU A 132 15.98 -15.84 -2.41
C LEU A 132 16.30 -14.53 -3.15
N ALA A 133 16.80 -14.65 -4.38
CA ALA A 133 16.97 -13.55 -5.30
C ALA A 133 15.61 -12.94 -5.71
N HIS A 134 15.63 -11.73 -6.25
CA HIS A 134 14.42 -10.98 -6.60
C HIS A 134 13.44 -11.79 -7.46
N ASP A 135 13.90 -12.37 -8.55
CA ASP A 135 13.03 -13.11 -9.48
C ASP A 135 12.52 -14.43 -8.89
N GLU A 136 13.34 -15.07 -8.04
CA GLU A 136 12.91 -16.26 -7.34
C GLU A 136 11.81 -15.97 -6.30
N ARG A 137 11.82 -14.78 -5.69
CA ARG A 137 10.75 -14.36 -4.79
C ARG A 137 9.41 -14.21 -5.53
N TYR A 138 9.42 -13.73 -6.78
CA TYR A 138 8.21 -13.69 -7.61
C TYR A 138 7.74 -15.09 -8.03
N ALA A 139 8.65 -15.96 -8.43
CA ALA A 139 8.32 -17.36 -8.75
C ALA A 139 7.71 -18.09 -7.55
N ARG A 140 8.29 -17.88 -6.35
CA ARG A 140 7.72 -18.42 -5.11
C ARG A 140 6.36 -17.80 -4.79
N ALA A 141 6.17 -16.50 -5.03
CA ALA A 141 4.89 -15.83 -4.82
C ALA A 141 3.80 -16.37 -5.75
N GLU A 142 4.15 -16.74 -6.96
CA GLU A 142 3.21 -17.38 -7.91
C GLU A 142 2.74 -18.75 -7.40
N GLU A 143 3.66 -19.63 -6.99
CA GLU A 143 3.30 -20.93 -6.37
C GLU A 143 2.49 -20.75 -5.07
N PHE A 144 2.89 -19.78 -4.24
CA PHE A 144 2.17 -19.45 -3.02
C PHE A 144 0.71 -19.11 -3.27
N LEU A 145 0.46 -18.22 -4.22
CA LEU A 145 -0.88 -17.80 -4.58
C LEU A 145 -1.67 -18.90 -5.30
N GLU A 146 -1.01 -19.74 -6.11
CA GLU A 146 -1.68 -20.89 -6.71
C GLU A 146 -2.24 -21.82 -5.64
N VAL A 147 -1.43 -22.17 -4.64
CA VAL A 147 -1.89 -23.00 -3.52
C VAL A 147 -3.00 -22.30 -2.73
N CYS A 148 -2.87 -21.01 -2.45
CA CYS A 148 -3.92 -20.27 -1.77
C CYS A 148 -5.24 -20.27 -2.55
N HIS A 149 -5.18 -20.00 -3.85
CA HIS A 149 -6.36 -20.03 -4.72
C HIS A 149 -7.00 -21.43 -4.78
N SER A 150 -6.21 -22.51 -4.77
CA SER A 150 -6.75 -23.86 -4.74
C SER A 150 -7.59 -24.09 -3.49
N PHE A 151 -7.11 -23.69 -2.31
CA PHE A 151 -7.90 -23.77 -1.07
C PHE A 151 -9.16 -22.92 -1.08
N TRP A 152 -9.15 -21.76 -1.76
CA TRP A 152 -10.33 -20.88 -1.82
C TRP A 152 -11.35 -21.31 -2.89
N ARG A 153 -10.91 -22.00 -3.96
CA ARG A 153 -11.78 -22.44 -5.06
C ARG A 153 -12.50 -23.75 -4.77
N ASP A 154 -11.82 -24.68 -4.11
CA ASP A 154 -12.22 -26.07 -4.11
C ASP A 154 -12.59 -26.57 -2.70
N ALA A 155 -13.70 -27.35 -2.66
CA ALA A 155 -14.08 -28.08 -1.46
C ALA A 155 -13.33 -29.42 -1.33
N ASP A 156 -12.62 -29.84 -2.38
CA ASP A 156 -11.87 -31.09 -2.46
C ASP A 156 -10.45 -30.95 -1.88
N ASP A 157 -9.75 -32.06 -1.75
CA ASP A 157 -8.41 -32.08 -1.22
C ASP A 157 -7.41 -31.42 -2.19
N VAL A 158 -6.68 -30.42 -1.68
CA VAL A 158 -5.66 -29.70 -2.45
C VAL A 158 -4.38 -30.53 -2.53
N ASN A 159 -3.95 -30.80 -3.77
CA ASN A 159 -2.68 -31.45 -4.05
C ASN A 159 -1.82 -30.50 -4.91
N PHE A 160 -0.60 -30.20 -4.48
CA PHE A 160 0.33 -29.33 -5.18
C PHE A 160 1.77 -29.83 -4.97
N ASP A 161 2.53 -29.96 -6.06
CA ASP A 161 3.93 -30.36 -6.04
C ASP A 161 4.76 -29.39 -6.88
N GLY A 162 5.25 -28.32 -6.23
CA GLY A 162 6.01 -27.25 -6.84
C GLY A 162 7.46 -27.19 -6.35
N LYS A 163 8.21 -26.20 -6.85
CA LYS A 163 9.60 -25.96 -6.43
C LYS A 163 9.71 -25.47 -5.00
N TYR A 164 8.78 -24.60 -4.57
CA TYR A 164 8.84 -23.92 -3.27
C TYR A 164 7.86 -24.50 -2.26
N TYR A 165 6.73 -25.02 -2.72
CA TYR A 165 5.68 -25.55 -1.86
C TYR A 165 5.23 -26.92 -2.33
N ARG A 166 4.87 -27.75 -1.34
CA ARG A 166 4.24 -29.05 -1.57
C ARG A 166 3.09 -29.21 -0.60
N VAL A 167 1.94 -29.62 -1.12
CA VAL A 167 0.74 -29.96 -0.34
C VAL A 167 0.22 -31.30 -0.83
N ASP A 168 -0.08 -32.18 0.09
CA ASP A 168 -0.61 -33.52 -0.17
C ASP A 168 -1.92 -33.65 0.62
N GLN A 169 -3.02 -33.92 -0.06
CA GLN A 169 -4.37 -34.04 0.49
C GLN A 169 -4.76 -32.93 1.47
N GLY A 170 -4.34 -31.71 1.16
CA GLY A 170 -4.59 -30.53 2.01
C GLY A 170 -6.06 -30.16 2.04
N LYS A 171 -6.64 -30.01 3.25
CA LYS A 171 -8.03 -29.60 3.44
C LYS A 171 -8.17 -28.62 4.59
N LEU A 172 -8.97 -27.57 4.37
CA LEU A 172 -9.32 -26.59 5.40
C LEU A 172 -10.83 -26.55 5.58
N HIS A 173 -11.26 -26.57 6.85
CA HIS A 173 -12.67 -26.47 7.22
C HIS A 173 -13.06 -25.07 7.70
N THR A 174 -12.11 -24.13 7.76
CA THR A 174 -12.37 -22.73 8.08
C THR A 174 -12.91 -22.01 6.85
N PRO A 175 -14.15 -21.50 6.86
CA PRO A 175 -14.72 -20.82 5.70
C PRO A 175 -14.08 -19.42 5.52
N LEU A 176 -14.01 -18.98 4.28
CA LEU A 176 -13.68 -17.60 3.93
C LEU A 176 -14.98 -16.77 3.92
N PHE A 177 -15.00 -15.68 4.69
CA PHE A 177 -16.13 -14.75 4.74
C PHE A 177 -15.88 -13.59 3.77
N VAL A 178 -16.23 -13.78 2.53
CA VAL A 178 -16.21 -12.77 1.48
C VAL A 178 -17.62 -12.65 0.90
N ASP A 179 -17.90 -11.56 0.18
CA ASP A 179 -19.18 -11.33 -0.47
C ASP A 179 -19.45 -12.41 -1.55
N GLU A 180 -19.69 -12.01 -2.78
CA GLU A 180 -19.94 -12.92 -3.91
C GLU A 180 -18.66 -13.57 -4.48
N ARG A 181 -17.48 -13.21 -3.96
CA ARG A 181 -16.18 -13.68 -4.44
C ARG A 181 -15.81 -15.02 -3.83
N ARG A 182 -15.03 -15.81 -4.57
CA ARG A 182 -14.47 -17.07 -4.09
C ARG A 182 -13.11 -16.88 -3.38
N ALA A 183 -12.47 -15.72 -3.52
CA ALA A 183 -11.18 -15.40 -2.93
C ALA A 183 -11.14 -13.92 -2.52
N PRO A 184 -10.26 -13.51 -1.59
CA PRO A 184 -10.04 -12.10 -1.29
C PRO A 184 -9.59 -11.31 -2.52
N GLU A 185 -9.77 -9.99 -2.51
CA GLU A 185 -9.07 -9.11 -3.46
C GLU A 185 -7.56 -9.21 -3.21
N ILE A 186 -6.79 -9.41 -4.28
CA ILE A 186 -5.33 -9.57 -4.19
C ILE A 186 -4.66 -8.48 -5.02
N TYR A 187 -4.04 -7.54 -4.32
CA TYR A 187 -3.18 -6.52 -4.89
C TYR A 187 -1.76 -7.07 -5.01
N ILE A 188 -1.14 -6.89 -6.16
CA ILE A 188 0.27 -7.20 -6.38
C ILE A 188 1.03 -5.89 -6.52
N SER A 189 1.96 -5.63 -5.60
CA SER A 189 2.77 -4.41 -5.63
C SER A 189 4.03 -4.59 -6.43
N GLY A 190 4.28 -3.68 -7.38
CA GLY A 190 5.55 -3.62 -8.09
C GLY A 190 5.50 -2.88 -9.41
N HIS A 191 6.70 -2.61 -9.97
CA HIS A 191 6.92 -1.93 -11.24
C HIS A 191 7.53 -2.84 -12.30
N SER A 192 8.08 -3.99 -11.90
CA SER A 192 8.77 -4.92 -12.79
C SER A 192 7.78 -5.72 -13.67
N ALA A 193 8.28 -6.26 -14.76
CA ALA A 193 7.52 -7.17 -15.61
C ALA A 193 7.01 -8.40 -14.84
N GLN A 194 7.80 -8.89 -13.86
CA GLN A 194 7.40 -9.99 -12.98
C GLN A 194 6.19 -9.62 -12.11
N ALA A 195 6.13 -8.38 -11.60
CA ALA A 195 4.99 -7.90 -10.85
C ALA A 195 3.74 -7.80 -11.72
N GLU A 196 3.87 -7.26 -12.94
CA GLU A 196 2.76 -7.20 -13.91
C GLU A 196 2.26 -8.61 -14.25
N GLN A 197 3.17 -9.55 -14.52
CA GLN A 197 2.83 -10.93 -14.83
C GLN A 197 2.11 -11.61 -13.66
N LEU A 198 2.63 -11.46 -12.43
CA LEU A 198 2.01 -12.02 -11.24
C LEU A 198 0.60 -11.41 -10.99
N ALA A 199 0.43 -10.10 -11.21
CA ALA A 199 -0.87 -9.46 -11.10
C ALA A 199 -1.87 -10.05 -12.10
N VAL A 200 -1.45 -10.26 -13.35
CA VAL A 200 -2.29 -10.83 -14.41
C VAL A 200 -2.66 -12.29 -14.15
N THR A 201 -1.74 -13.09 -13.59
CA THR A 201 -1.97 -14.53 -13.41
C THR A 201 -2.65 -14.89 -12.09
N LYS A 202 -2.40 -14.13 -11.02
CA LYS A 202 -2.80 -14.49 -9.65
C LYS A 202 -3.46 -13.35 -8.86
N GLY A 203 -3.38 -12.11 -9.34
CA GLY A 203 -3.94 -10.93 -8.66
C GLY A 203 -5.31 -10.53 -9.16
N THR A 204 -5.88 -9.52 -8.51
CA THR A 204 -7.08 -8.80 -8.95
C THR A 204 -6.75 -7.35 -9.28
N CYS A 205 -5.65 -6.83 -8.74
CA CYS A 205 -5.23 -5.44 -8.90
C CYS A 205 -3.69 -5.34 -8.93
N LEU A 206 -3.15 -4.56 -9.87
CA LEU A 206 -1.74 -4.14 -9.85
C LEU A 206 -1.61 -2.84 -9.07
N LEU A 207 -0.80 -2.84 -8.01
CA LEU A 207 -0.51 -1.65 -7.20
C LEU A 207 0.86 -1.06 -7.60
N ARG A 208 0.84 0.16 -8.13
CA ARG A 208 2.04 0.89 -8.55
C ARG A 208 2.17 2.21 -7.79
N VAL A 209 3.38 2.72 -7.68
CA VAL A 209 3.61 4.10 -7.27
C VAL A 209 3.24 5.03 -8.44
N ALA A 210 2.71 6.20 -8.12
CA ALA A 210 2.34 7.20 -9.12
C ALA A 210 3.55 7.71 -9.91
N ASP A 211 3.31 7.94 -11.18
CA ASP A 211 4.19 8.60 -12.15
C ASP A 211 3.33 9.46 -13.06
N THR A 212 3.90 10.11 -14.08
CA THR A 212 3.12 10.86 -15.06
C THR A 212 2.11 9.95 -15.78
N VAL A 213 1.02 10.54 -16.26
CA VAL A 213 -0.01 9.81 -17.02
C VAL A 213 0.60 9.09 -18.23
N GLU A 214 1.51 9.77 -18.93
CA GLU A 214 2.22 9.26 -20.11
C GLU A 214 3.09 8.05 -19.78
N ALA A 215 3.83 8.10 -18.68
CA ALA A 215 4.70 7.00 -18.25
C ALA A 215 3.90 5.77 -17.80
N LEU A 216 2.73 5.98 -17.18
CA LEU A 216 1.89 4.89 -16.69
C LEU A 216 1.02 4.24 -17.76
N LYS A 217 0.60 5.01 -18.77
CA LYS A 217 -0.37 4.58 -19.79
C LYS A 217 -0.07 3.22 -20.43
N PRO A 218 1.18 2.90 -20.85
CA PRO A 218 1.45 1.59 -21.45
C PRO A 218 1.26 0.40 -20.50
N ALA A 219 1.70 0.54 -19.24
CA ALA A 219 1.57 -0.52 -18.24
C ALA A 219 0.09 -0.69 -17.80
N VAL A 220 -0.61 0.42 -17.63
CA VAL A 220 -2.04 0.40 -17.31
C VAL A 220 -2.84 -0.30 -18.40
N ALA A 221 -2.61 0.06 -19.67
CA ALA A 221 -3.31 -0.57 -20.81
C ALA A 221 -3.10 -2.09 -20.84
N ARG A 222 -1.84 -2.56 -20.76
CA ARG A 222 -1.53 -4.02 -20.77
C ARG A 222 -2.27 -4.79 -19.68
N VAL A 223 -2.36 -4.22 -18.49
CA VAL A 223 -2.96 -4.89 -17.33
C VAL A 223 -4.49 -4.83 -17.41
N ARG A 224 -5.04 -3.68 -17.85
CA ARG A 224 -6.48 -3.51 -18.03
C ARG A 224 -7.06 -4.39 -19.14
N GLU A 225 -6.35 -4.60 -20.25
CA GLU A 225 -6.72 -5.55 -21.32
C GLU A 225 -6.89 -6.99 -20.81
N ARG A 226 -6.27 -7.34 -19.70
CA ARG A 226 -6.39 -8.63 -19.01
C ARG A 226 -7.47 -8.65 -17.93
N GLY A 227 -8.26 -7.58 -17.79
CA GLY A 227 -9.33 -7.46 -16.82
C GLY A 227 -8.87 -7.18 -15.39
N ILE A 228 -7.57 -6.88 -15.19
CA ILE A 228 -7.00 -6.61 -13.86
C ILE A 228 -7.13 -5.12 -13.55
N GLU A 229 -7.50 -4.79 -12.32
CA GLU A 229 -7.57 -3.41 -11.86
C GLU A 229 -6.18 -2.80 -11.66
N VAL A 230 -6.12 -1.47 -11.66
CA VAL A 230 -4.88 -0.73 -11.38
C VAL A 230 -5.11 0.25 -10.26
N CYS A 231 -4.29 0.13 -9.22
CA CYS A 231 -4.25 1.02 -8.08
C CYS A 231 -2.97 1.84 -8.10
N LEU A 232 -3.06 3.15 -7.91
CA LEU A 232 -1.90 4.02 -7.73
C LEU A 232 -1.72 4.38 -6.26
N ARG A 233 -0.48 4.25 -5.78
CA ARG A 233 -0.05 4.74 -4.49
C ARG A 233 0.70 6.05 -4.64
N MET A 234 0.26 7.08 -3.92
CA MET A 234 0.88 8.40 -3.87
C MET A 234 0.63 9.09 -2.54
N CYS A 235 1.34 10.16 -2.30
CA CYS A 235 0.96 11.12 -1.27
C CYS A 235 0.08 12.20 -1.87
N VAL A 236 -0.67 12.92 -1.03
CA VAL A 236 -1.50 14.04 -1.45
C VAL A 236 -1.37 15.18 -0.46
N ILE A 237 -1.22 16.39 -0.98
CA ILE A 237 -1.33 17.65 -0.22
C ILE A 237 -2.21 18.59 -1.04
N SER A 238 -3.41 18.83 -0.55
CA SER A 238 -4.38 19.69 -1.21
C SER A 238 -4.81 20.84 -0.31
N ARG A 239 -4.94 22.05 -0.90
CA ARG A 239 -5.35 23.26 -0.18
C ARG A 239 -6.33 24.05 -1.05
N PRO A 240 -6.96 25.13 -0.54
CA PRO A 240 -7.85 25.95 -1.36
C PRO A 240 -7.19 26.48 -2.63
N THR A 241 -5.92 26.85 -2.56
CA THR A 241 -5.12 27.32 -3.71
C THR A 241 -3.86 26.48 -3.89
N ARG A 242 -3.35 26.46 -5.13
CA ARG A 242 -2.12 25.76 -5.46
C ARG A 242 -0.90 26.32 -4.71
N SER A 243 -0.82 27.63 -4.52
CA SER A 243 0.27 28.26 -3.78
C SER A 243 0.27 27.84 -2.30
N GLU A 244 -0.88 27.74 -1.67
CA GLU A 244 -1.01 27.23 -0.30
C GLU A 244 -0.62 25.75 -0.22
N ALA A 245 -0.99 24.92 -1.21
CA ALA A 245 -0.60 23.51 -1.25
C ALA A 245 0.92 23.34 -1.39
N ILE A 246 1.57 24.13 -2.25
CA ILE A 246 3.02 24.11 -2.42
C ILE A 246 3.70 24.54 -1.12
N ALA A 247 3.28 25.65 -0.51
CA ALA A 247 3.83 26.12 0.76
C ALA A 247 3.66 25.09 1.89
N ALA A 248 2.51 24.41 1.95
CA ALA A 248 2.27 23.31 2.89
C ALA A 248 3.22 22.13 2.64
N ALA A 249 3.42 21.73 1.39
CA ALA A 249 4.34 20.64 1.02
C ALA A 249 5.80 20.99 1.39
N GLU A 250 6.24 22.18 1.07
CA GLU A 250 7.60 22.67 1.38
C GLU A 250 7.85 22.76 2.89
N SER A 251 6.85 23.20 3.67
CA SER A 251 6.96 23.29 5.13
C SER A 251 7.18 21.94 5.83
N LEU A 252 6.84 20.84 5.16
CA LEU A 252 7.04 19.48 5.66
C LEU A 252 8.42 18.88 5.30
N LEU A 253 9.22 19.60 4.50
CA LEU A 253 10.58 19.16 4.19
C LEU A 253 11.49 19.28 5.43
N PRO A 254 12.41 18.30 5.62
CA PRO A 254 13.44 18.44 6.65
C PRO A 254 14.31 19.67 6.45
N ASN A 255 14.69 20.33 7.55
CA ASN A 255 15.54 21.53 7.53
C ASN A 255 17.04 21.23 7.39
N ASP A 256 17.43 19.96 7.37
CA ASP A 256 18.82 19.51 7.36
C ASP A 256 19.16 18.76 6.06
N ASP A 257 20.44 18.78 5.71
CA ASP A 257 20.95 18.04 4.56
C ASP A 257 20.99 16.54 4.84
N MET A 258 19.90 15.85 4.55
CA MET A 258 19.76 14.40 4.68
C MET A 258 20.38 13.62 3.51
N GLY A 259 21.16 14.26 2.64
CA GLY A 259 21.74 13.65 1.42
C GLY A 259 22.57 12.38 1.64
N GLN A 260 23.06 12.13 2.85
CA GLN A 260 23.71 10.85 3.19
C GLN A 260 22.69 9.71 3.40
N TYR A 261 21.47 10.02 3.83
CA TYR A 261 20.43 9.02 4.03
C TYR A 261 19.87 8.52 2.69
N GLU A 262 19.73 9.40 1.71
CA GLU A 262 19.30 9.08 0.35
C GLU A 262 20.17 7.99 -0.30
N ARG A 263 21.48 8.19 -0.28
CA ARG A 263 22.45 7.23 -0.85
C ARG A 263 22.41 5.89 -0.14
N SER A 264 22.13 5.86 1.16
CA SER A 264 22.10 4.62 1.93
C SER A 264 20.86 3.76 1.67
N ILE A 265 19.73 4.37 1.31
CA ILE A 265 18.48 3.66 0.97
C ILE A 265 18.55 3.14 -0.46
N ALA A 266 18.96 3.95 -1.42
CA ALA A 266 19.04 3.58 -2.83
C ALA A 266 20.01 2.41 -3.07
N VAL A 267 21.17 2.43 -2.40
CA VAL A 267 22.20 1.38 -2.53
C VAL A 267 21.82 0.05 -1.87
N LYS A 268 20.91 0.07 -0.88
CA LYS A 268 20.48 -1.13 -0.13
C LYS A 268 19.22 -1.78 -0.66
N ASN A 269 18.68 -1.27 -1.77
CA ASN A 269 17.38 -1.68 -2.29
C ASN A 269 17.53 -2.25 -3.71
N ASP A 270 17.06 -3.47 -3.92
CA ASP A 270 17.08 -4.15 -5.25
C ASP A 270 15.84 -3.84 -6.09
N SER A 271 14.93 -3.01 -5.59
CA SER A 271 13.74 -2.60 -6.33
C SER A 271 14.09 -1.63 -7.46
N GLN A 272 13.58 -1.92 -8.66
CA GLN A 272 13.68 -1.04 -9.82
C GLN A 272 13.18 0.38 -9.49
N MET A 273 12.05 0.48 -8.81
CA MET A 273 11.44 1.72 -8.38
C MET A 273 12.37 2.61 -7.54
N TYR A 274 13.17 2.01 -6.64
CA TYR A 274 14.14 2.76 -5.84
C TYR A 274 15.36 3.22 -6.64
N ARG A 275 15.79 2.44 -7.65
CA ARG A 275 16.86 2.84 -8.57
C ARG A 275 16.43 4.04 -9.41
N GLU A 276 15.25 3.98 -10.01
CA GLU A 276 14.68 5.07 -10.82
C GLU A 276 14.48 6.36 -10.01
N ALA A 277 14.03 6.23 -8.75
CA ALA A 277 13.82 7.39 -7.87
C ALA A 277 15.14 8.06 -7.45
N SER A 278 16.26 7.35 -7.45
CA SER A 278 17.59 7.91 -7.12
C SER A 278 18.20 8.74 -8.26
N GLU A 279 17.64 8.68 -9.46
CA GLU A 279 18.05 9.55 -10.56
C GLU A 279 17.61 10.99 -10.28
N VAL A 280 18.62 11.85 -10.11
CA VAL A 280 18.42 13.26 -9.75
C VAL A 280 17.90 14.03 -10.97
N GLY A 281 16.69 14.52 -10.89
CA GLY A 281 16.08 15.41 -11.88
C GLY A 281 15.32 16.54 -11.20
N ASP A 282 14.47 17.21 -11.95
CA ASP A 282 13.53 18.19 -11.40
C ASP A 282 12.68 17.56 -10.28
N ASN A 283 12.41 18.30 -9.23
CA ASN A 283 11.51 17.86 -8.17
C ASN A 283 10.05 17.71 -8.64
N TRP A 284 9.71 18.21 -9.81
CA TRP A 284 8.38 18.10 -10.41
C TRP A 284 8.40 17.18 -11.63
N LEU A 285 7.69 16.06 -11.55
CA LEU A 285 7.48 15.16 -12.70
C LEU A 285 6.42 15.68 -13.68
N SER A 286 5.45 16.41 -13.16
CA SER A 286 4.42 17.14 -13.90
C SER A 286 4.04 18.38 -13.10
N PRO A 287 3.20 19.28 -13.63
CA PRO A 287 2.77 20.46 -12.90
C PRO A 287 2.19 20.22 -11.51
N LEU A 288 1.68 19.02 -11.22
CA LEU A 288 1.04 18.67 -9.94
C LEU A 288 1.73 17.51 -9.21
N LEU A 289 2.61 16.75 -9.89
CA LEU A 289 3.24 15.57 -9.32
C LEU A 289 4.68 15.89 -8.86
N TRP A 290 4.88 15.92 -7.56
CA TRP A 290 6.08 16.40 -6.91
C TRP A 290 6.89 15.28 -6.25
N LYS A 291 8.23 15.32 -6.38
CA LYS A 291 9.19 14.38 -5.80
C LYS A 291 9.92 14.90 -4.56
N GLY A 292 9.56 16.05 -4.01
CA GLY A 292 10.33 16.65 -2.92
C GLY A 292 10.57 15.73 -1.71
N PHE A 293 9.61 14.86 -1.40
CA PHE A 293 9.77 13.87 -0.33
C PHE A 293 10.54 12.62 -0.74
N VAL A 294 10.60 12.30 -2.04
CA VAL A 294 11.19 11.04 -2.53
C VAL A 294 12.64 10.89 -2.09
N ARG A 295 13.41 11.97 -2.15
CA ARG A 295 14.81 12.00 -1.73
C ARG A 295 15.03 11.68 -0.26
N TYR A 296 14.03 11.92 0.60
CA TYR A 296 14.12 11.68 2.05
C TYR A 296 13.52 10.34 2.47
N TYR A 297 12.48 9.89 1.80
CA TYR A 297 11.63 8.80 2.27
C TYR A 297 11.39 7.70 1.24
N GLY A 298 11.85 7.89 -0.01
CA GLY A 298 11.74 6.93 -1.09
C GLY A 298 10.52 7.14 -2.02
N PRO A 299 10.44 6.36 -3.10
CA PRO A 299 9.52 6.62 -4.21
C PRO A 299 8.03 6.56 -3.86
N VAL A 300 7.67 5.81 -2.84
CA VAL A 300 6.27 5.75 -2.36
C VAL A 300 5.75 7.10 -1.85
N TRP A 301 6.63 8.10 -1.74
CA TRP A 301 6.35 9.45 -1.28
C TRP A 301 6.23 10.47 -2.43
N THR A 302 6.10 9.99 -3.67
CA THR A 302 5.68 10.84 -4.79
C THR A 302 4.32 11.46 -4.45
N THR A 303 4.23 12.78 -4.54
CA THR A 303 3.14 13.56 -3.94
C THR A 303 2.38 14.35 -4.99
N LEU A 304 1.06 14.23 -5.00
CA LEU A 304 0.18 15.09 -5.75
C LEU A 304 -0.07 16.37 -4.93
N VAL A 305 0.36 17.52 -5.45
CA VAL A 305 0.30 18.83 -4.77
C VAL A 305 -0.48 19.82 -5.61
N GLY A 306 -1.57 20.38 -5.09
CA GLY A 306 -2.38 21.32 -5.84
C GLY A 306 -3.60 21.85 -5.07
N SER A 307 -4.38 22.69 -5.73
CA SER A 307 -5.70 23.05 -5.22
C SER A 307 -6.61 21.83 -5.17
N PHE A 308 -7.74 21.92 -4.48
CA PHE A 308 -8.73 20.83 -4.45
C PHE A 308 -9.20 20.45 -5.86
N ASP A 309 -9.37 21.44 -6.72
CA ASP A 309 -9.78 21.22 -8.11
C ASP A 309 -8.64 20.63 -8.95
N ASP A 310 -7.39 21.09 -8.76
CA ASP A 310 -6.21 20.50 -9.42
C ASP A 310 -6.06 19.02 -9.08
N VAL A 311 -6.16 18.69 -7.80
CA VAL A 311 -6.02 17.29 -7.34
C VAL A 311 -7.17 16.43 -7.89
N ALA A 312 -8.41 16.92 -7.83
CA ALA A 312 -9.55 16.20 -8.38
C ALA A 312 -9.39 15.98 -9.90
N GLY A 313 -8.96 16.99 -10.64
CA GLY A 313 -8.68 16.91 -12.09
C GLY A 313 -7.61 15.88 -12.41
N ALA A 314 -6.48 15.89 -11.70
CA ALA A 314 -5.40 14.93 -11.90
C ALA A 314 -5.83 13.48 -11.62
N LEU A 315 -6.66 13.24 -10.60
CA LEU A 315 -7.22 11.92 -10.34
C LEU A 315 -8.11 11.43 -11.49
N LEU A 316 -8.89 12.32 -12.08
CA LEU A 316 -9.72 12.00 -13.25
C LEU A 316 -8.86 11.69 -14.49
N GLU A 317 -7.75 12.39 -14.70
CA GLU A 317 -6.81 12.07 -15.79
C GLU A 317 -6.22 10.66 -15.63
N TYR A 318 -5.81 10.26 -14.44
CA TYR A 318 -5.41 8.87 -14.18
C TYR A 318 -6.54 7.87 -14.43
N LYS A 319 -7.77 8.20 -14.06
CA LYS A 319 -8.93 7.33 -14.33
C LYS A 319 -9.19 7.18 -15.83
N GLN A 320 -8.99 8.23 -16.63
CA GLN A 320 -9.16 8.18 -18.10
C GLN A 320 -8.22 7.17 -18.77
N ILE A 321 -7.02 6.95 -18.24
CA ILE A 321 -6.11 5.93 -18.76
C ILE A 321 -6.39 4.52 -18.22
N GLY A 322 -7.36 4.35 -17.31
CA GLY A 322 -7.77 3.06 -16.78
C GLY A 322 -7.36 2.76 -15.33
N VAL A 323 -6.82 3.74 -14.60
CA VAL A 323 -6.63 3.59 -13.14
C VAL A 323 -7.99 3.56 -12.46
N THR A 324 -8.19 2.58 -11.59
CA THR A 324 -9.49 2.35 -10.94
C THR A 324 -9.49 2.71 -9.46
N GLN A 325 -8.32 2.70 -8.82
CA GLN A 325 -8.20 2.87 -7.38
C GLN A 325 -6.98 3.74 -7.02
N PHE A 326 -7.05 4.38 -5.85
CA PHE A 326 -5.97 5.21 -5.32
C PHE A 326 -5.72 4.91 -3.85
N ILE A 327 -4.46 4.67 -3.46
CA ILE A 327 -4.03 4.60 -2.07
C ILE A 327 -3.22 5.85 -1.78
N MET A 328 -3.74 6.69 -0.90
CA MET A 328 -3.15 7.99 -0.61
C MET A 328 -2.66 8.08 0.83
N SER A 329 -1.65 8.90 1.03
CA SER A 329 -1.13 9.33 2.32
C SER A 329 -0.99 10.84 2.33
N GLY A 330 -1.14 11.47 3.48
CA GLY A 330 -0.94 12.90 3.67
C GLY A 330 -0.51 13.18 5.12
N TRP A 331 -0.10 14.39 5.41
CA TRP A 331 0.34 14.78 6.75
C TRP A 331 -0.11 16.21 7.09
N PRO A 332 -0.59 16.41 8.32
CA PRO A 332 -0.91 15.38 9.35
C PRO A 332 -2.03 14.44 8.89
N GLU A 333 -1.90 13.15 9.14
CA GLU A 333 -2.76 12.13 8.51
C GLU A 333 -4.25 12.34 8.79
N LEU A 334 -4.60 12.70 10.02
CA LEU A 334 -6.01 12.89 10.43
C LEU A 334 -6.62 14.13 9.77
N ASP A 335 -5.87 15.21 9.65
CA ASP A 335 -6.34 16.44 9.02
C ASP A 335 -6.46 16.25 7.50
N GLU A 336 -5.46 15.61 6.89
CA GLU A 336 -5.48 15.34 5.44
C GLU A 336 -6.59 14.37 5.04
N VAL A 337 -6.90 13.34 5.81
CA VAL A 337 -8.01 12.42 5.46
C VAL A 337 -9.35 13.12 5.52
N LYS A 338 -9.56 13.99 6.51
CA LYS A 338 -10.79 14.79 6.63
C LYS A 338 -10.91 15.78 5.48
N LEU A 339 -9.84 16.53 5.20
CA LEU A 339 -9.81 17.53 4.14
C LEU A 339 -10.00 16.89 2.76
N PHE A 340 -9.34 15.77 2.50
CA PHE A 340 -9.50 15.02 1.26
C PHE A 340 -10.94 14.51 1.09
N GLY A 341 -11.54 13.96 2.15
CA GLY A 341 -12.91 13.47 2.14
C GLY A 341 -13.95 14.56 1.93
N SER A 342 -13.78 15.75 2.57
CA SER A 342 -14.73 16.85 2.45
C SER A 342 -14.59 17.64 1.15
N GLU A 343 -13.38 17.79 0.63
CA GLU A 343 -13.09 18.69 -0.48
C GLU A 343 -12.81 17.97 -1.81
N VAL A 344 -11.98 16.93 -1.83
CA VAL A 344 -11.56 16.31 -3.08
C VAL A 344 -12.52 15.21 -3.52
N VAL A 345 -12.89 14.29 -2.63
CA VAL A 345 -13.78 13.15 -2.96
C VAL A 345 -15.09 13.62 -3.60
N PRO A 346 -15.82 14.64 -3.06
CA PRO A 346 -17.06 15.09 -3.69
C PRO A 346 -16.86 15.71 -5.07
N ARG A 347 -15.70 16.32 -5.35
CA ARG A 347 -15.37 16.88 -6.67
C ARG A 347 -15.19 15.78 -7.70
N VAL A 348 -14.43 14.73 -7.35
CA VAL A 348 -14.25 13.56 -8.20
C VAL A 348 -15.59 12.88 -8.47
N ARG A 349 -16.38 12.58 -7.43
CA ARG A 349 -17.69 11.91 -7.57
C ARG A 349 -18.69 12.71 -8.42
N ARG A 350 -18.73 14.05 -8.29
CA ARG A 350 -19.57 14.89 -9.14
C ARG A 350 -19.16 14.87 -10.60
N ALA A 351 -17.86 14.80 -10.88
CA ALA A 351 -17.36 14.73 -12.25
C ALA A 351 -17.70 13.38 -12.88
N GLU A 352 -17.53 12.28 -12.14
CA GLU A 352 -17.91 10.92 -12.58
C GLU A 352 -19.40 10.80 -12.92
N ALA A 353 -20.27 11.42 -12.13
CA ALA A 353 -21.72 11.38 -12.37
C ALA A 353 -22.20 12.16 -13.60
N ARG A 354 -21.31 12.94 -14.25
CA ARG A 354 -21.62 13.71 -15.47
C ARG A 354 -21.19 13.00 -16.76
N VAL A 355 -20.47 11.92 -16.65
CA VAL A 355 -20.02 11.06 -17.77
C VAL A 355 -20.91 9.83 -17.89
#